data_0b1728d72c531d70d0f68592a874b775
#
_entry.id   0b1728d72c531d70d0f68592a874b775
#
_cell.length_a   1.000
_cell.length_b   1.000
_cell.length_c   1.000
_cell.angle_alpha   90.00
_cell.angle_beta   90.00
_cell.angle_gamma   90.00
#
_symmetry.space_group_name_H-M   'P 1'
#
loop_
_entity.id
_entity.type
_entity.pdbx_description
1 polymer ?
#
loop_
_entity_poly.entity_id
_entity_poly.type
_entity_poly.pdbx_seq_one_letter_code
_entity_poly.pdbx_strand_id
1 'polypeptide(L)'
;MYYIVETKEQLDYLSQHKTDNCFVSVIPQNDNYHPALTEPCLVYYHNGEKGYILPVNHSEAFKLDWEVIKQFITSHKVVRVLDKKYHRYFLPGDNLYDVNFIEYTDETEHDTKVHVDFNRQKYYLKEVNSLIPISKHYEKWENIYKKATEKLVFSKFYQVNEFLNTKFTEVFYQLEKNGIGIDPRKFNKHFETTWKDNSIYGNTVFTQYNLYNLTTRPSNAFNGVNFAALPKGLARESFEPNNNIFVEFDYSAYHPRIIAKMIDYEFETGNPYDEIPKEIMFQNIYGGIRDEYAWFPFFTKLNEWLDEEYKRFKLNMGLRIAGNNIILHRHIKDPNKNKILSYLIQSYETYYNVLALERILKLLEGKKTKIVLYTYDSILLDVDKSEIKKLLPTIKQELEADGFPTHMSVGENYGALVKK
;
A
#
# COMPACT_ATOMS: atom_id res chain seq x y z
N MET A 1 7.49 27.63 -22.31
CA MET A 1 6.09 27.96 -22.72
C MET A 1 5.25 26.78 -22.30
N TYR A 2 4.16 27.00 -21.57
CA TYR A 2 3.23 25.95 -21.14
C TYR A 2 1.87 26.13 -21.82
N TYR A 3 1.13 25.04 -21.97
CA TYR A 3 -0.15 25.04 -22.66
C TYR A 3 -1.26 24.78 -21.65
N ILE A 4 -2.26 25.66 -21.61
CA ILE A 4 -3.48 25.48 -20.84
C ILE A 4 -4.60 25.11 -21.80
N VAL A 5 -5.38 24.09 -21.46
CA VAL A 5 -6.57 23.65 -22.21
C VAL A 5 -7.79 24.09 -21.43
N GLU A 6 -8.43 25.14 -21.87
CA GLU A 6 -9.52 25.82 -21.14
C GLU A 6 -10.89 25.65 -21.80
N THR A 7 -10.92 25.09 -23.02
CA THR A 7 -12.19 24.89 -23.74
C THR A 7 -12.36 23.44 -24.16
N LYS A 8 -13.61 23.08 -24.39
CA LYS A 8 -13.97 21.74 -24.88
C LYS A 8 -13.35 21.48 -26.26
N GLU A 9 -13.35 22.48 -27.15
CA GLU A 9 -12.78 22.36 -28.50
C GLU A 9 -11.28 22.07 -28.45
N GLN A 10 -10.55 22.67 -27.51
CA GLN A 10 -9.13 22.37 -27.29
C GLN A 10 -8.92 20.96 -26.79
N LEU A 11 -9.78 20.49 -25.88
CA LEU A 11 -9.72 19.12 -25.38
C LEU A 11 -10.10 18.09 -26.45
N ASP A 12 -11.09 18.39 -27.29
CA ASP A 12 -11.50 17.56 -28.42
C ASP A 12 -10.35 17.46 -29.45
N TYR A 13 -9.64 18.57 -29.69
CA TYR A 13 -8.44 18.56 -30.54
C TYR A 13 -7.34 17.65 -29.94
N LEU A 14 -7.05 17.73 -28.65
CA LEU A 14 -6.11 16.82 -27.99
C LEU A 14 -6.56 15.36 -28.09
N SER A 15 -7.85 15.11 -27.97
CA SER A 15 -8.43 13.77 -28.08
C SER A 15 -8.26 13.15 -29.45
N GLN A 16 -8.38 13.95 -30.52
CA GLN A 16 -8.16 13.50 -31.90
C GLN A 16 -6.69 13.19 -32.22
N HIS A 17 -5.77 13.83 -31.48
CA HIS A 17 -4.31 13.70 -31.70
C HIS A 17 -3.62 12.97 -30.51
N LYS A 18 -4.38 12.24 -29.72
CA LYS A 18 -3.83 11.51 -28.55
C LYS A 18 -2.98 10.31 -28.99
N THR A 19 -1.99 10.04 -28.20
CA THR A 19 -1.19 8.81 -28.29
C THR A 19 -1.83 7.69 -27.47
N ASP A 20 -1.44 6.43 -27.68
CA ASP A 20 -1.89 5.29 -26.88
C ASP A 20 -1.50 5.42 -25.39
N ASN A 21 -0.37 6.08 -25.13
CA ASN A 21 0.20 6.24 -23.81
C ASN A 21 0.26 7.72 -23.41
N CYS A 22 -0.06 8.01 -22.15
CA CYS A 22 0.16 9.36 -21.61
C CYS A 22 0.76 9.26 -20.18
N PHE A 23 1.24 10.40 -19.70
CA PHE A 23 1.58 10.58 -18.30
C PHE A 23 0.63 11.61 -17.69
N VAL A 24 0.11 11.31 -16.51
CA VAL A 24 -0.88 12.15 -15.85
C VAL A 24 -0.53 12.34 -14.38
N SER A 25 -0.77 13.54 -13.88
CA SER A 25 -0.86 13.78 -12.46
C SER A 25 -2.08 14.62 -12.13
N VAL A 26 -2.94 14.11 -11.28
CA VAL A 26 -4.07 14.85 -10.71
C VAL A 26 -3.58 15.62 -9.50
N ILE A 27 -3.72 16.93 -9.54
CA ILE A 27 -3.29 17.87 -8.49
C ILE A 27 -4.53 18.20 -7.65
N PRO A 28 -4.50 17.98 -6.33
CA PRO A 28 -5.65 18.20 -5.46
C PRO A 28 -5.84 19.70 -5.17
N GLN A 29 -7.01 20.07 -4.69
CA GLN A 29 -7.25 21.42 -4.16
C GLN A 29 -6.42 21.70 -2.90
N ASN A 30 -6.18 20.67 -2.09
CA ASN A 30 -5.37 20.76 -0.90
C ASN A 30 -4.57 19.46 -0.68
N ASP A 31 -3.26 19.58 -0.70
CA ASP A 31 -2.32 18.46 -0.55
C ASP A 31 -2.18 17.94 0.89
N ASN A 32 -2.69 18.67 1.87
CA ASN A 32 -2.71 18.22 3.26
C ASN A 32 -3.86 17.27 3.58
N TYR A 33 -4.92 17.26 2.75
CA TYR A 33 -6.07 16.40 2.98
C TYR A 33 -5.82 14.97 2.50
N HIS A 34 -6.50 14.03 3.16
CA HIS A 34 -6.59 12.68 2.64
C HIS A 34 -7.24 12.72 1.23
N PRO A 35 -6.77 11.91 0.25
CA PRO A 35 -7.29 11.97 -1.12
C PRO A 35 -8.81 11.75 -1.24
N ALA A 36 -9.41 11.03 -0.29
CA ALA A 36 -10.88 10.87 -0.22
C ALA A 36 -11.64 12.14 0.19
N LEU A 37 -10.94 13.16 0.70
CA LEU A 37 -11.50 14.38 1.29
C LEU A 37 -11.14 15.65 0.50
N THR A 38 -10.56 15.50 -0.67
CA THR A 38 -10.17 16.62 -1.54
C THR A 38 -10.63 16.35 -2.96
N GLU A 39 -10.84 17.41 -3.71
CA GLU A 39 -11.23 17.34 -5.11
C GLU A 39 -10.04 17.68 -6.03
N PRO A 40 -10.09 17.31 -7.32
CA PRO A 40 -9.08 17.73 -8.28
C PRO A 40 -9.14 19.25 -8.51
N CYS A 41 -7.96 19.85 -8.57
CA CYS A 41 -7.77 21.27 -8.89
C CYS A 41 -7.31 21.44 -10.34
N LEU A 42 -6.26 20.74 -10.70
CA LEU A 42 -5.63 20.73 -12.02
C LEU A 42 -5.27 19.31 -12.40
N VAL A 43 -5.11 19.08 -13.70
CA VAL A 43 -4.44 17.88 -14.21
C VAL A 43 -3.24 18.31 -15.03
N TYR A 44 -2.07 17.81 -14.70
CA TYR A 44 -0.94 17.80 -15.61
C TYR A 44 -1.07 16.58 -16.52
N TYR A 45 -1.08 16.81 -17.82
CA TYR A 45 -1.16 15.78 -18.86
C TYR A 45 0.03 15.92 -19.82
N HIS A 46 0.70 14.83 -20.15
CA HIS A 46 1.78 14.80 -21.11
C HIS A 46 1.56 13.67 -22.13
N ASN A 47 1.54 14.01 -23.42
CA ASN A 47 1.25 13.07 -24.50
C ASN A 47 2.50 12.32 -25.04
N GLY A 48 3.65 12.50 -24.42
CA GLY A 48 4.96 12.01 -24.90
C GLY A 48 5.81 13.09 -25.54
N GLU A 49 5.20 14.12 -26.13
CA GLU A 49 5.89 15.23 -26.80
C GLU A 49 5.81 16.53 -26.01
N LYS A 50 4.64 16.84 -25.48
CA LYS A 50 4.34 18.11 -24.81
C LYS A 50 3.50 17.89 -23.55
N GLY A 51 3.74 18.78 -22.56
CA GLY A 51 2.94 18.89 -21.35
C GLY A 51 1.83 19.93 -21.49
N TYR A 52 0.68 19.62 -20.87
CA TYR A 52 -0.51 20.47 -20.86
C TYR A 52 -1.06 20.55 -19.43
N ILE A 53 -1.72 21.64 -19.11
CA ILE A 53 -2.53 21.79 -17.91
C ILE A 53 -4.01 21.78 -18.30
N LEU A 54 -4.77 20.92 -17.64
CA LEU A 54 -6.23 20.83 -17.76
C LEU A 54 -6.82 21.33 -16.43
N PRO A 55 -7.37 22.57 -16.40
CA PRO A 55 -7.89 23.15 -15.15
C PRO A 55 -9.28 22.56 -14.83
N VAL A 56 -9.43 22.11 -13.59
CA VAL A 56 -10.70 21.61 -13.04
C VAL A 56 -11.34 22.66 -12.13
N ASN A 57 -10.57 23.18 -11.18
CA ASN A 57 -11.05 24.16 -10.21
C ASN A 57 -9.89 25.05 -9.70
N HIS A 58 -9.23 25.75 -10.63
CA HIS A 58 -8.17 26.69 -10.32
C HIS A 58 -8.59 28.12 -10.64
N SER A 59 -8.18 29.10 -9.81
CA SER A 59 -8.59 30.49 -9.93
C SER A 59 -8.00 31.22 -11.15
N GLU A 60 -6.88 30.76 -11.70
CA GLU A 60 -6.17 31.41 -12.82
C GLU A 60 -6.64 30.95 -14.21
N ALA A 61 -7.61 30.04 -14.30
CA ALA A 61 -8.02 29.46 -15.58
C ALA A 61 -9.51 29.13 -15.65
N PHE A 62 -10.05 29.06 -16.86
CA PHE A 62 -11.42 28.58 -17.05
C PHE A 62 -11.53 27.09 -16.73
N LYS A 63 -12.59 26.71 -16.08
CA LYS A 63 -12.80 25.33 -15.61
C LYS A 63 -13.31 24.46 -16.73
N LEU A 64 -12.68 23.29 -16.88
CA LEU A 64 -13.22 22.18 -17.65
C LEU A 64 -14.04 21.26 -16.76
N ASP A 65 -15.04 20.63 -17.31
CA ASP A 65 -15.81 19.59 -16.64
C ASP A 65 -14.91 18.41 -16.27
N TRP A 66 -14.92 18.01 -15.01
CA TRP A 66 -14.08 16.92 -14.51
C TRP A 66 -14.41 15.57 -15.20
N GLU A 67 -15.68 15.30 -15.44
CA GLU A 67 -16.08 14.04 -16.09
C GLU A 67 -15.59 13.97 -17.53
N VAL A 68 -15.54 15.10 -18.25
CA VAL A 68 -15.00 15.18 -19.62
C VAL A 68 -13.49 14.95 -19.60
N ILE A 69 -12.75 15.58 -18.66
CA ILE A 69 -11.31 15.35 -18.50
C ILE A 69 -11.06 13.87 -18.16
N LYS A 70 -11.82 13.31 -17.23
CA LYS A 70 -11.70 11.92 -16.80
C LYS A 70 -11.91 10.96 -17.97
N GLN A 71 -12.96 11.16 -18.79
CA GLN A 71 -13.21 10.37 -19.97
C GLN A 71 -12.05 10.47 -20.98
N PHE A 72 -11.53 11.67 -21.21
CA PHE A 72 -10.36 11.87 -22.06
C PHE A 72 -9.16 11.07 -21.57
N ILE A 73 -8.78 11.19 -20.29
CA ILE A 73 -7.65 10.48 -19.69
C ILE A 73 -7.83 8.97 -19.82
N THR A 74 -8.99 8.46 -19.42
CA THR A 74 -9.27 7.01 -19.41
C THR A 74 -9.42 6.38 -20.78
N SER A 75 -9.56 7.19 -21.83
CA SER A 75 -9.60 6.73 -23.23
C SER A 75 -8.22 6.32 -23.79
N HIS A 76 -7.12 6.55 -23.05
CA HIS A 76 -5.79 6.07 -23.43
C HIS A 76 -5.63 4.58 -23.06
N LYS A 77 -4.79 3.85 -23.78
CA LYS A 77 -4.49 2.44 -23.46
C LYS A 77 -3.70 2.33 -22.14
N VAL A 78 -2.71 3.20 -21.95
CA VAL A 78 -1.87 3.24 -20.77
C VAL A 78 -1.77 4.66 -20.25
N VAL A 79 -2.18 4.86 -19.01
CA VAL A 79 -2.05 6.11 -18.27
C VAL A 79 -0.98 5.94 -17.20
N ARG A 80 0.20 6.49 -17.43
CA ARG A 80 1.30 6.46 -16.48
C ARG A 80 1.09 7.52 -15.41
N VAL A 81 1.24 7.12 -14.16
CA VAL A 81 1.08 7.99 -12.99
C VAL A 81 2.20 7.73 -11.98
N LEU A 82 2.48 8.71 -11.15
CA LEU A 82 3.23 8.50 -9.92
C LEU A 82 2.23 8.22 -8.80
N ASP A 83 2.36 7.06 -8.15
CA ASP A 83 1.43 6.60 -7.13
C ASP A 83 0.00 6.34 -7.67
N LYS A 84 -0.16 5.16 -8.26
CA LYS A 84 -1.47 4.70 -8.75
C LYS A 84 -2.53 4.70 -7.65
N LYS A 85 -2.17 4.30 -6.42
CA LYS A 85 -3.11 4.25 -5.30
C LYS A 85 -3.72 5.64 -5.01
N TYR A 86 -2.91 6.69 -5.03
CA TYR A 86 -3.40 8.06 -4.92
C TYR A 86 -4.33 8.44 -6.09
N HIS A 87 -3.93 8.14 -7.34
CA HIS A 87 -4.72 8.50 -8.51
C HIS A 87 -6.05 7.75 -8.61
N ARG A 88 -6.16 6.57 -7.95
CA ARG A 88 -7.41 5.79 -7.88
C ARG A 88 -8.56 6.52 -7.19
N TYR A 89 -8.29 7.54 -6.39
CA TYR A 89 -9.34 8.38 -5.81
C TYR A 89 -10.03 9.28 -6.83
N PHE A 90 -9.37 9.56 -7.93
CA PHE A 90 -9.83 10.48 -8.96
C PHE A 90 -10.15 9.78 -10.28
N LEU A 91 -9.43 8.74 -10.62
CA LEU A 91 -9.50 8.04 -11.91
C LEU A 91 -9.85 6.56 -11.72
N PRO A 92 -10.64 5.94 -12.62
CA PRO A 92 -10.77 4.48 -12.67
C PRO A 92 -9.39 3.84 -12.92
N GLY A 93 -9.21 2.56 -12.48
CA GLY A 93 -7.89 1.99 -12.29
C GLY A 93 -7.33 1.08 -13.38
N ASP A 94 -8.16 0.66 -14.32
CA ASP A 94 -7.82 -0.47 -15.18
C ASP A 94 -6.62 -0.23 -16.10
N ASN A 95 -6.46 1.00 -16.59
CA ASN A 95 -5.37 1.41 -17.45
C ASN A 95 -4.30 2.28 -16.75
N LEU A 96 -4.39 2.47 -15.44
CA LEU A 96 -3.39 3.20 -14.67
C LEU A 96 -2.15 2.34 -14.44
N TYR A 97 -0.99 2.94 -14.64
CA TYR A 97 0.31 2.30 -14.50
C TYR A 97 1.24 3.12 -13.61
N ASP A 98 1.61 2.55 -12.46
CA ASP A 98 2.45 3.23 -11.48
C ASP A 98 3.93 3.14 -11.85
N VAL A 99 4.49 4.23 -12.34
CA VAL A 99 5.90 4.26 -12.73
C VAL A 99 6.86 4.23 -11.54
N ASN A 100 6.40 4.54 -10.32
CA ASN A 100 7.23 4.40 -9.13
C ASN A 100 7.60 2.94 -8.84
N PHE A 101 6.77 1.97 -9.21
CA PHE A 101 7.09 0.56 -9.02
C PHE A 101 8.24 0.06 -9.90
N ILE A 102 8.57 0.76 -10.98
CA ILE A 102 9.75 0.44 -11.78
C ILE A 102 11.01 0.73 -10.95
N GLU A 103 11.12 1.94 -10.42
CA GLU A 103 12.21 2.34 -9.55
C GLU A 103 12.22 1.52 -8.24
N TYR A 104 11.03 1.27 -7.69
CA TYR A 104 10.86 0.47 -6.48
C TYR A 104 11.34 -0.98 -6.64
N THR A 105 11.20 -1.61 -7.80
CA THR A 105 11.68 -2.97 -8.05
C THR A 105 13.18 -3.04 -8.29
N ASP A 106 13.81 -1.95 -8.74
CA ASP A 106 15.25 -1.87 -9.05
C ASP A 106 15.98 -0.87 -8.14
N GLU A 107 15.84 -0.99 -6.84
CA GLU A 107 16.51 -0.11 -5.87
C GLU A 107 17.92 -0.65 -5.53
N THR A 108 18.81 -0.69 -6.52
CA THR A 108 20.20 -1.12 -6.34
C THR A 108 21.14 0.01 -5.94
N GLU A 109 20.80 1.26 -6.20
CA GLU A 109 21.60 2.45 -5.89
C GLU A 109 20.82 3.45 -5.04
N HIS A 110 21.48 4.00 -4.02
CA HIS A 110 20.85 4.94 -3.07
C HIS A 110 20.51 6.31 -3.66
N ASP A 111 21.17 6.73 -4.73
CA ASP A 111 21.06 8.07 -5.31
C ASP A 111 19.91 8.22 -6.31
N THR A 112 19.19 7.14 -6.58
CA THR A 112 18.10 7.15 -7.56
C THR A 112 16.76 7.65 -7.02
N LYS A 113 16.69 8.13 -5.79
CA LYS A 113 15.47 8.65 -5.14
C LYS A 113 14.95 9.92 -5.81
N VAL A 114 14.37 9.77 -6.97
CA VAL A 114 13.80 10.91 -7.70
C VAL A 114 12.45 11.31 -7.12
N HIS A 115 11.67 10.37 -6.62
CA HIS A 115 10.26 10.62 -6.42
C HIS A 115 9.76 10.36 -5.02
N VAL A 116 10.48 9.61 -4.23
CA VAL A 116 9.93 9.15 -2.95
C VAL A 116 11.04 9.14 -1.91
N ASP A 117 10.95 10.02 -0.95
CA ASP A 117 11.40 9.66 0.37
C ASP A 117 10.36 8.66 0.89
N PHE A 118 10.60 7.38 0.65
CA PHE A 118 9.66 6.30 1.00
C PHE A 118 9.36 6.23 2.49
N ASN A 119 10.19 6.84 3.31
CA ASN A 119 10.03 6.92 4.75
C ASN A 119 9.34 8.20 5.22
N ARG A 120 9.09 9.16 4.31
CA ARG A 120 8.47 10.44 4.62
C ARG A 120 7.33 10.73 3.69
N GLN A 121 6.85 11.91 3.58
CA GLN A 121 5.74 12.26 2.70
C GLN A 121 6.15 12.22 1.23
N LYS A 122 5.19 11.88 0.36
CA LYS A 122 5.29 12.00 -1.09
C LYS A 122 5.64 13.44 -1.46
N TYR A 123 6.93 13.73 -1.62
CA TYR A 123 7.40 15.11 -1.79
C TYR A 123 6.86 15.78 -3.06
N TYR A 124 6.54 15.00 -4.08
CA TYR A 124 5.96 15.51 -5.33
C TYR A 124 4.52 16.02 -5.17
N LEU A 125 3.81 15.62 -4.10
CA LEU A 125 2.51 16.17 -3.74
C LEU A 125 2.58 17.31 -2.72
N LYS A 126 3.77 17.67 -2.21
CA LYS A 126 3.91 18.84 -1.37
C LYS A 126 3.77 20.12 -2.19
N GLU A 127 3.17 21.14 -1.61
CA GLU A 127 2.99 22.44 -2.26
C GLU A 127 2.27 22.31 -3.62
N VAL A 128 1.25 21.45 -3.68
CA VAL A 128 0.42 21.22 -4.88
C VAL A 128 -1.05 21.46 -4.51
N ASN A 129 -1.47 22.69 -4.52
CA ASN A 129 -2.82 23.09 -4.15
C ASN A 129 -3.33 24.24 -5.02
N SER A 130 -4.58 24.63 -4.84
CA SER A 130 -5.25 25.67 -5.64
C SER A 130 -4.69 27.09 -5.47
N LEU A 131 -3.80 27.31 -4.51
CA LEU A 131 -3.19 28.62 -4.24
C LEU A 131 -1.86 28.82 -4.98
N ILE A 132 -1.29 27.74 -5.52
CA ILE A 132 -0.02 27.78 -6.25
C ILE A 132 -0.31 28.14 -7.72
N PRO A 133 0.39 29.10 -8.33
CA PRO A 133 0.21 29.48 -9.73
C PRO A 133 0.36 28.30 -10.69
N ILE A 134 -0.45 28.29 -11.74
CA ILE A 134 -0.45 27.23 -12.77
C ILE A 134 0.95 27.04 -13.38
N SER A 135 1.67 28.15 -13.59
CA SER A 135 3.05 28.10 -14.12
C SER A 135 3.98 27.27 -13.25
N LYS A 136 3.84 27.36 -11.93
CA LYS A 136 4.65 26.59 -10.97
C LYS A 136 4.28 25.12 -10.95
N HIS A 137 3.00 24.81 -11.05
CA HIS A 137 2.55 23.44 -11.24
C HIS A 137 3.12 22.83 -12.52
N TYR A 138 3.05 23.54 -13.64
CA TYR A 138 3.61 23.09 -14.90
C TYR A 138 5.11 22.82 -14.80
N GLU A 139 5.89 23.82 -14.32
CA GLU A 139 7.35 23.68 -14.13
C GLU A 139 7.71 22.45 -13.30
N LYS A 140 7.02 22.26 -12.19
CA LYS A 140 7.24 21.13 -11.28
C LYS A 140 6.99 19.80 -11.98
N TRP A 141 5.81 19.65 -12.60
CA TRP A 141 5.43 18.38 -13.20
C TRP A 141 6.17 18.06 -14.50
N GLU A 142 6.54 19.07 -15.26
CA GLU A 142 7.41 18.90 -16.42
C GLU A 142 8.80 18.37 -16.03
N ASN A 143 9.37 18.89 -14.94
CA ASN A 143 10.64 18.41 -14.41
C ASN A 143 10.52 16.98 -13.86
N ILE A 144 9.43 16.67 -13.16
CA ILE A 144 9.15 15.31 -12.67
C ILE A 144 8.99 14.33 -13.83
N TYR A 145 8.22 14.70 -14.85
CA TYR A 145 8.03 13.90 -16.06
C TYR A 145 9.35 13.56 -16.74
N LYS A 146 10.20 14.57 -16.98
CA LYS A 146 11.53 14.36 -17.60
C LYS A 146 12.35 13.35 -16.82
N LYS A 147 12.47 13.53 -15.53
CA LYS A 147 13.20 12.60 -14.65
C LYS A 147 12.62 11.20 -14.66
N ALA A 148 11.29 11.07 -14.60
CA ALA A 148 10.61 9.77 -14.67
C ALA A 148 10.88 9.07 -16.00
N THR A 149 10.86 9.83 -17.11
CA THR A 149 11.10 9.30 -18.45
C THR A 149 12.56 8.86 -18.65
N GLU A 150 13.52 9.63 -18.16
CA GLU A 150 14.94 9.23 -18.20
C GLU A 150 15.14 7.90 -17.50
N LYS A 151 14.56 7.73 -16.31
CA LYS A 151 14.67 6.46 -15.56
C LYS A 151 13.99 5.29 -16.24
N LEU A 152 12.83 5.51 -16.85
CA LEU A 152 12.14 4.48 -17.62
C LEU A 152 13.00 3.95 -18.76
N VAL A 153 13.77 4.82 -19.44
CA VAL A 153 14.67 4.45 -20.53
C VAL A 153 15.88 3.65 -20.04
N PHE A 154 16.39 3.97 -18.87
CA PHE A 154 17.61 3.33 -18.31
C PHE A 154 17.32 2.17 -17.37
N SER A 155 16.09 1.95 -16.93
CA SER A 155 15.74 0.85 -16.06
C SER A 155 15.93 -0.50 -16.75
N LYS A 156 16.63 -1.42 -16.10
CA LYS A 156 16.74 -2.82 -16.53
C LYS A 156 15.41 -3.56 -16.45
N PHE A 157 14.47 -3.05 -15.67
CA PHE A 157 13.15 -3.64 -15.39
C PHE A 157 12.05 -2.73 -15.93
N TYR A 158 12.03 -2.59 -17.22
CA TYR A 158 11.09 -1.71 -17.95
C TYR A 158 9.60 -2.02 -17.69
N GLN A 159 9.29 -3.23 -17.23
CA GLN A 159 7.93 -3.65 -16.93
C GLN A 159 7.67 -3.56 -15.43
N VAL A 160 6.65 -2.80 -15.04
CA VAL A 160 6.14 -2.84 -13.68
C VAL A 160 5.60 -4.23 -13.39
N ASN A 161 5.99 -4.79 -12.26
CA ASN A 161 5.46 -6.05 -11.83
C ASN A 161 3.93 -5.99 -11.71
N GLU A 162 3.24 -6.90 -12.37
CA GLU A 162 1.77 -6.93 -12.44
C GLU A 162 1.15 -7.01 -11.04
N PHE A 163 1.71 -7.83 -10.16
CA PHE A 163 1.21 -7.96 -8.78
C PHE A 163 1.24 -6.61 -8.04
N LEU A 164 2.35 -5.87 -8.12
CA LEU A 164 2.49 -4.57 -7.46
C LEU A 164 1.54 -3.53 -8.05
N ASN A 165 1.45 -3.49 -9.38
CA ASN A 165 0.65 -2.49 -10.07
C ASN A 165 -0.86 -2.76 -10.00
N THR A 166 -1.29 -4.00 -9.81
CA THR A 166 -2.72 -4.36 -9.79
C THR A 166 -3.18 -4.72 -8.39
N LYS A 167 -2.92 -5.94 -7.94
CA LYS A 167 -3.44 -6.49 -6.68
C LYS A 167 -3.02 -5.69 -5.45
N PHE A 168 -1.72 -5.44 -5.32
CA PHE A 168 -1.16 -4.75 -4.17
C PHE A 168 -1.73 -3.32 -4.04
N THR A 169 -1.73 -2.58 -5.13
CA THR A 169 -2.26 -1.20 -5.15
C THR A 169 -3.77 -1.17 -4.89
N GLU A 170 -4.53 -2.03 -5.56
CA GLU A 170 -6.00 -2.02 -5.47
C GLU A 170 -6.50 -2.43 -4.08
N VAL A 171 -5.89 -3.47 -3.48
CA VAL A 171 -6.21 -3.89 -2.11
C VAL A 171 -6.08 -2.72 -1.13
N PHE A 172 -4.95 -2.03 -1.14
CA PHE A 172 -4.73 -0.93 -0.20
C PHE A 172 -5.53 0.32 -0.52
N TYR A 173 -5.84 0.59 -1.78
CA TYR A 173 -6.82 1.63 -2.14
C TYR A 173 -8.20 1.35 -1.54
N GLN A 174 -8.70 0.11 -1.66
CA GLN A 174 -10.01 -0.27 -1.12
C GLN A 174 -10.04 -0.21 0.42
N LEU A 175 -8.97 -0.62 1.10
CA LEU A 175 -8.87 -0.50 2.55
C LEU A 175 -8.91 0.96 3.01
N GLU A 176 -8.08 1.82 2.41
CA GLU A 176 -8.01 3.23 2.75
C GLU A 176 -9.33 3.95 2.53
N LYS A 177 -10.02 3.62 1.41
CA LYS A 177 -11.30 4.22 1.05
C LYS A 177 -12.41 3.96 2.07
N ASN A 178 -12.35 2.83 2.77
CA ASN A 178 -13.36 2.48 3.75
C ASN A 178 -13.27 3.35 5.01
N GLY A 179 -12.05 3.74 5.42
CA GLY A 179 -11.84 4.42 6.70
C GLY A 179 -12.23 3.55 7.90
N ILE A 180 -12.13 4.08 9.09
CA ILE A 180 -12.54 3.42 10.34
C ILE A 180 -13.38 4.38 11.19
N GLY A 181 -14.47 3.89 11.75
CA GLY A 181 -15.35 4.68 12.61
C GLY A 181 -14.68 5.08 13.92
N ILE A 182 -15.06 6.23 14.45
CA ILE A 182 -14.54 6.78 15.70
C ILE A 182 -15.66 7.29 16.61
N ASP A 183 -15.46 7.20 17.91
CA ASP A 183 -16.11 8.08 18.89
C ASP A 183 -15.35 9.42 18.93
N PRO A 184 -15.91 10.53 18.43
CA PRO A 184 -15.17 11.80 18.36
C PRO A 184 -14.72 12.33 19.74
N ARG A 185 -15.45 12.02 20.82
CA ARG A 185 -15.10 12.47 22.17
C ARG A 185 -13.87 11.76 22.69
N LYS A 186 -13.84 10.42 22.56
CA LYS A 186 -12.69 9.60 22.95
C LYS A 186 -11.50 9.89 22.04
N PHE A 187 -11.73 9.98 20.73
CA PHE A 187 -10.69 10.24 19.73
C PHE A 187 -9.99 11.58 20.00
N ASN A 188 -10.75 12.66 20.20
CA ASN A 188 -10.20 13.97 20.49
C ASN A 188 -9.38 14.02 21.79
N LYS A 189 -9.68 13.16 22.77
CA LYS A 189 -8.92 13.08 24.02
C LYS A 189 -7.54 12.45 23.83
N HIS A 190 -7.39 11.51 22.90
CA HIS A 190 -6.16 10.73 22.71
C HIS A 190 -5.31 11.18 21.53
N PHE A 191 -5.90 11.89 20.56
CA PHE A 191 -5.26 12.30 19.32
C PHE A 191 -5.31 13.83 19.17
N GLU A 192 -4.39 14.53 19.83
CA GLU A 192 -4.21 15.98 19.68
C GLU A 192 -3.14 16.27 18.62
N THR A 193 -3.53 16.28 17.35
CA THR A 193 -2.59 16.53 16.26
C THR A 193 -3.20 17.42 15.18
N THR A 194 -2.37 18.11 14.44
CA THR A 194 -2.77 19.04 13.37
C THR A 194 -3.35 18.33 12.14
N TRP A 195 -3.15 17.03 11.99
CA TRP A 195 -3.65 16.26 10.84
C TRP A 195 -5.11 15.78 10.97
N LYS A 196 -5.73 15.90 12.16
CA LYS A 196 -7.11 15.41 12.41
C LYS A 196 -8.09 15.90 11.36
N ASP A 197 -8.16 17.21 11.18
CA ASP A 197 -9.15 17.86 10.30
C ASP A 197 -8.95 17.46 8.83
N ASN A 198 -7.74 17.03 8.49
CA ASN A 198 -7.36 16.65 7.13
C ASN A 198 -7.64 15.18 6.81
N SER A 199 -7.99 14.37 7.81
CA SER A 199 -8.18 12.92 7.69
C SER A 199 -9.51 12.43 8.24
N ILE A 200 -10.40 13.31 8.69
CA ILE A 200 -11.69 12.95 9.29
C ILE A 200 -12.84 13.53 8.47
N TYR A 201 -13.84 12.68 8.23
CA TYR A 201 -15.14 13.10 7.70
C TYR A 201 -16.26 12.47 8.52
N GLY A 202 -17.09 13.31 9.14
CA GLY A 202 -18.10 12.85 10.10
C GLY A 202 -17.46 12.09 11.26
N ASN A 203 -17.88 10.85 11.47
CA ASN A 203 -17.34 9.96 12.47
C ASN A 203 -16.40 8.90 11.86
N THR A 204 -15.74 9.19 10.75
CA THR A 204 -14.81 8.25 10.10
C THR A 204 -13.45 8.92 9.93
N VAL A 205 -12.41 8.25 10.39
CA VAL A 205 -11.02 8.63 10.15
C VAL A 205 -10.43 7.78 9.03
N PHE A 206 -9.70 8.43 8.14
CA PHE A 206 -9.00 7.79 7.02
C PHE A 206 -7.51 7.70 7.34
N THR A 207 -6.90 6.57 6.98
CA THR A 207 -5.45 6.37 7.06
C THR A 207 -4.90 6.07 5.68
N GLN A 208 -3.62 6.31 5.48
CA GLN A 208 -2.92 5.95 4.25
C GLN A 208 -1.85 4.91 4.56
N TYR A 209 -1.65 3.99 3.61
CA TYR A 209 -0.57 3.01 3.64
C TYR A 209 0.55 3.43 2.69
N ASN A 210 1.78 3.48 3.19
CA ASN A 210 2.96 3.58 2.34
C ASN A 210 3.24 2.21 1.71
N LEU A 211 3.15 2.11 0.40
CA LEU A 211 3.38 0.87 -0.36
C LEU A 211 4.83 0.69 -0.81
N TYR A 212 5.67 1.71 -0.63
CA TYR A 212 7.04 1.73 -1.15
C TYR A 212 8.10 1.46 -0.08
N ASN A 213 7.74 0.75 0.99
CA ASN A 213 8.71 0.31 1.97
C ASN A 213 9.65 -0.76 1.39
N LEU A 214 10.92 -0.73 1.77
CA LEU A 214 11.97 -1.60 1.23
C LEU A 214 11.64 -3.09 1.34
N THR A 215 10.87 -3.49 2.34
CA THR A 215 10.42 -4.86 2.62
C THR A 215 9.05 -5.18 2.04
N THR A 216 8.47 -4.34 1.18
CA THR A 216 7.08 -4.38 0.70
C THR A 216 6.01 -4.25 1.79
N ARG A 217 6.35 -4.38 3.06
CA ARG A 217 5.41 -4.34 4.17
C ARG A 217 4.78 -2.95 4.30
N PRO A 218 3.49 -2.76 4.01
CA PRO A 218 2.86 -1.45 4.09
C PRO A 218 2.86 -0.93 5.52
N SER A 219 3.09 0.36 5.68
CA SER A 219 2.99 1.02 7.00
C SER A 219 1.97 2.13 6.96
N ASN A 220 1.23 2.32 8.05
CA ASN A 220 0.43 3.53 8.22
C ASN A 220 1.38 4.72 8.29
N ALA A 221 1.30 5.59 7.31
CA ALA A 221 2.16 6.76 7.22
C ALA A 221 1.33 7.98 6.79
N PHE A 222 1.95 9.13 6.80
CA PHE A 222 1.41 10.34 6.18
C PHE A 222 0.20 10.95 6.91
N ASN A 223 0.45 11.73 7.95
CA ASN A 223 -0.57 12.56 8.62
C ASN A 223 -1.82 11.80 9.02
N GLY A 224 -1.64 10.67 9.68
CA GLY A 224 -2.73 9.81 10.12
C GLY A 224 -2.38 8.99 11.35
N VAL A 225 -3.32 8.17 11.80
CA VAL A 225 -3.09 7.26 12.92
C VAL A 225 -2.10 6.16 12.49
N ASN A 226 -1.02 5.98 13.25
CA ASN A 226 -0.14 4.83 13.09
C ASN A 226 -0.71 3.64 13.87
N PHE A 227 -1.62 2.90 13.26
CA PHE A 227 -2.30 1.78 13.90
C PHE A 227 -1.34 0.65 14.29
N ALA A 228 -0.29 0.41 13.51
CA ALA A 228 0.70 -0.63 13.79
C ALA A 228 1.49 -0.36 15.10
N ALA A 229 1.67 0.92 15.45
CA ALA A 229 2.33 1.34 16.67
C ALA A 229 1.36 1.79 17.77
N LEU A 230 0.03 1.69 17.54
CA LEU A 230 -0.97 2.13 18.49
C LEU A 230 -1.02 1.18 19.71
N PRO A 231 -0.70 1.67 20.92
CA PRO A 231 -0.71 0.83 22.11
C PRO A 231 -2.10 0.30 22.40
N LYS A 232 -2.17 -0.89 23.01
CA LYS A 232 -3.43 -1.44 23.52
C LYS A 232 -3.94 -0.55 24.67
N GLY A 233 -5.27 -0.42 24.78
CA GLY A 233 -5.92 0.35 25.84
C GLY A 233 -6.79 1.49 25.30
N LEU A 234 -6.95 2.54 26.10
CA LEU A 234 -7.94 3.62 25.89
C LEU A 234 -7.88 4.29 24.51
N ALA A 235 -6.69 4.42 23.93
CA ALA A 235 -6.58 4.99 22.57
C ALA A 235 -7.28 4.12 21.52
N ARG A 236 -7.21 2.79 21.64
CA ARG A 236 -7.93 1.86 20.73
C ARG A 236 -9.44 1.88 20.96
N GLU A 237 -9.92 2.20 22.17
CA GLU A 237 -11.34 2.33 22.46
C GLU A 237 -12.01 3.52 21.74
N SER A 238 -11.20 4.43 21.19
CA SER A 238 -11.69 5.56 20.36
C SER A 238 -12.21 5.11 19.00
N PHE A 239 -11.89 3.89 18.56
CA PHE A 239 -12.33 3.37 17.27
C PHE A 239 -13.52 2.45 17.47
N GLU A 240 -14.64 2.80 16.83
CA GLU A 240 -15.92 2.12 16.92
C GLU A 240 -16.40 1.74 15.51
N PRO A 241 -17.14 0.62 15.34
CA PRO A 241 -17.66 0.24 14.04
C PRO A 241 -18.74 1.22 13.56
N ASN A 242 -18.72 1.56 12.28
CA ASN A 242 -19.81 2.29 11.65
C ASN A 242 -21.04 1.40 11.43
N ASN A 243 -20.85 0.07 11.32
CA ASN A 243 -21.93 -0.91 11.25
C ASN A 243 -22.37 -1.32 12.66
N ASN A 244 -21.96 -2.51 13.13
CA ASN A 244 -22.45 -3.02 14.41
C ASN A 244 -21.36 -3.54 15.34
N ILE A 245 -20.31 -4.16 14.79
CA ILE A 245 -19.29 -4.85 15.58
C ILE A 245 -17.98 -4.96 14.81
N PHE A 246 -16.87 -4.87 15.53
CA PHE A 246 -15.58 -5.25 14.98
C PHE A 246 -15.32 -6.74 15.09
N VAL A 247 -14.76 -7.31 14.03
CA VAL A 247 -14.21 -8.66 14.01
C VAL A 247 -12.77 -8.58 13.50
N GLU A 248 -11.84 -9.04 14.32
CA GLU A 248 -10.42 -9.13 13.97
C GLU A 248 -10.04 -10.58 13.73
N PHE A 249 -9.32 -10.82 12.64
CA PHE A 249 -8.62 -12.07 12.38
C PHE A 249 -7.12 -11.83 12.48
N ASP A 250 -6.45 -12.63 13.33
CA ASP A 250 -5.02 -12.56 13.61
C ASP A 250 -4.37 -13.90 13.27
N TYR A 251 -3.32 -13.90 12.45
CA TYR A 251 -2.64 -15.12 12.04
C TYR A 251 -1.82 -15.76 13.17
N SER A 252 -2.00 -17.04 13.39
CA SER A 252 -1.30 -17.81 14.41
C SER A 252 0.11 -18.20 13.98
N ALA A 253 1.13 -17.79 14.75
CA ALA A 253 2.53 -18.09 14.48
C ALA A 253 2.95 -17.77 13.05
N TYR A 254 2.53 -16.62 12.52
CA TYR A 254 2.58 -16.30 11.08
C TYR A 254 4.00 -16.38 10.51
N HIS A 255 4.97 -15.65 11.10
CA HIS A 255 6.34 -15.64 10.61
C HIS A 255 7.03 -17.02 10.65
N PRO A 256 6.96 -17.81 11.75
CA PRO A 256 7.46 -19.18 11.74
C PRO A 256 6.86 -20.05 10.64
N ARG A 257 5.56 -19.91 10.37
CA ARG A 257 4.87 -20.67 9.29
C ARG A 257 5.28 -20.20 7.89
N ILE A 258 5.46 -18.89 7.70
CA ILE A 258 5.99 -18.36 6.44
C ILE A 258 7.40 -18.94 6.18
N ILE A 259 8.27 -18.92 7.20
CA ILE A 259 9.60 -19.48 7.08
C ILE A 259 9.54 -20.98 6.77
N ALA A 260 8.73 -21.74 7.51
CA ALA A 260 8.56 -23.16 7.28
C ALA A 260 8.16 -23.47 5.83
N LYS A 261 7.23 -22.66 5.28
CA LYS A 261 6.84 -22.76 3.87
C LYS A 261 7.96 -22.38 2.90
N MET A 262 8.80 -21.38 3.23
CA MET A 262 9.94 -20.96 2.42
C MET A 262 11.03 -22.05 2.33
N ILE A 263 11.25 -22.77 3.44
CA ILE A 263 12.28 -23.79 3.56
C ILE A 263 11.75 -25.22 3.38
N ASP A 264 10.49 -25.38 3.01
CA ASP A 264 9.82 -26.68 2.88
C ASP A 264 9.96 -27.52 4.16
N TYR A 265 9.56 -26.96 5.30
CA TYR A 265 9.58 -27.60 6.61
C TYR A 265 8.17 -27.75 7.17
N GLU A 266 7.87 -28.90 7.77
CA GLU A 266 6.60 -29.13 8.46
C GLU A 266 6.85 -29.34 9.95
N PHE A 267 6.12 -28.61 10.79
CA PHE A 267 6.13 -28.82 12.25
C PHE A 267 5.35 -30.09 12.60
N GLU A 268 5.94 -31.00 13.35
CA GLU A 268 5.35 -32.31 13.71
C GLU A 268 4.01 -32.16 14.46
N THR A 269 3.93 -31.19 15.36
CA THR A 269 2.71 -30.89 16.13
C THR A 269 1.71 -30.03 15.35
N GLY A 270 2.12 -29.49 14.20
CA GLY A 270 1.34 -28.53 13.44
C GLY A 270 1.31 -27.11 14.06
N ASN A 271 1.77 -26.93 15.30
CA ASN A 271 1.93 -25.62 15.94
C ASN A 271 3.41 -25.32 16.24
N PRO A 272 4.02 -24.32 15.61
CA PRO A 272 5.44 -24.00 15.80
C PRO A 272 5.88 -23.83 17.26
N TYR A 273 4.99 -23.31 18.10
CA TYR A 273 5.32 -23.00 19.50
C TYR A 273 5.23 -24.18 20.46
N ASP A 274 4.69 -25.32 20.03
CA ASP A 274 4.72 -26.56 20.80
C ASP A 274 6.08 -27.27 20.67
N GLU A 275 6.82 -27.00 19.58
CA GLU A 275 8.15 -27.53 19.34
C GLU A 275 9.25 -26.59 19.78
N ILE A 276 9.09 -25.30 19.52
CA ILE A 276 10.08 -24.26 19.87
C ILE A 276 9.35 -23.12 20.58
N PRO A 277 9.64 -22.84 21.87
CA PRO A 277 9.01 -21.74 22.60
C PRO A 277 9.08 -20.41 21.83
N LYS A 278 8.01 -19.62 21.93
CA LYS A 278 7.84 -18.39 21.14
C LYS A 278 9.03 -17.44 21.28
N GLU A 279 9.54 -17.24 22.47
CA GLU A 279 10.66 -16.34 22.76
C GLU A 279 11.95 -16.82 22.07
N ILE A 280 12.23 -18.13 22.11
CA ILE A 280 13.37 -18.75 21.43
C ILE A 280 13.23 -18.62 19.92
N MET A 281 12.02 -18.89 19.39
CA MET A 281 11.73 -18.77 17.97
C MET A 281 12.05 -17.35 17.48
N PHE A 282 11.50 -16.31 18.11
CA PHE A 282 11.68 -14.92 17.68
C PHE A 282 13.11 -14.42 17.88
N GLN A 283 13.78 -14.78 18.97
CA GLN A 283 15.19 -14.45 19.20
C GLN A 283 16.09 -14.97 18.09
N ASN A 284 15.86 -16.19 17.61
CA ASN A 284 16.68 -16.82 16.58
C ASN A 284 16.32 -16.34 15.16
N ILE A 285 15.05 -16.09 14.87
CA ILE A 285 14.62 -15.58 13.56
C ILE A 285 15.17 -14.16 13.31
N TYR A 286 15.10 -13.29 14.32
CA TYR A 286 15.48 -11.87 14.14
C TYR A 286 16.87 -11.53 14.66
N GLY A 287 17.32 -12.19 15.70
CA GLY A 287 18.64 -11.96 16.32
C GLY A 287 19.78 -12.80 15.71
N GLY A 288 19.44 -13.78 14.88
CA GLY A 288 20.36 -14.78 14.35
C GLY A 288 20.33 -16.07 15.15
N ILE A 289 20.52 -17.19 14.45
CA ILE A 289 20.47 -18.52 15.03
C ILE A 289 21.68 -18.71 15.96
N ARG A 290 21.41 -18.94 17.25
CA ARG A 290 22.45 -19.19 18.24
C ARG A 290 22.89 -20.63 18.20
N ASP A 291 24.16 -20.90 18.50
CA ASP A 291 24.76 -22.25 18.47
C ASP A 291 24.01 -23.25 19.35
N GLU A 292 23.52 -22.79 20.50
CA GLU A 292 22.74 -23.60 21.45
C GLU A 292 21.40 -24.10 20.92
N TYR A 293 20.86 -23.46 19.85
CA TYR A 293 19.58 -23.82 19.22
C TYR A 293 19.76 -24.31 17.77
N ALA A 294 20.96 -24.23 17.21
CA ALA A 294 21.23 -24.59 15.82
C ALA A 294 20.93 -26.05 15.48
N TRP A 295 20.87 -26.92 16.49
CA TRP A 295 20.56 -28.34 16.35
C TRP A 295 19.07 -28.65 16.15
N PHE A 296 18.16 -27.70 16.43
CA PHE A 296 16.73 -27.90 16.12
C PHE A 296 16.56 -28.05 14.61
N PRO A 297 15.83 -29.10 14.12
CA PRO A 297 15.69 -29.36 12.70
C PRO A 297 15.24 -28.14 11.87
N PHE A 298 14.31 -27.36 12.43
CA PHE A 298 13.83 -26.13 11.82
C PHE A 298 14.96 -25.11 11.61
N PHE A 299 15.80 -24.86 12.63
CA PHE A 299 16.89 -23.89 12.53
C PHE A 299 18.06 -24.41 11.69
N THR A 300 18.33 -25.71 11.72
CA THR A 300 19.32 -26.33 10.84
C THR A 300 18.94 -26.09 9.37
N LYS A 301 17.72 -26.45 8.99
CA LYS A 301 17.21 -26.26 7.62
C LYS A 301 17.15 -24.80 7.22
N LEU A 302 16.73 -23.92 8.14
CA LEU A 302 16.72 -22.47 7.91
C LEU A 302 18.13 -21.92 7.65
N ASN A 303 19.14 -22.35 8.42
CA ASN A 303 20.49 -21.86 8.26
C ASN A 303 21.10 -22.30 6.92
N GLU A 304 20.90 -23.55 6.51
CA GLU A 304 21.33 -24.07 5.20
C GLU A 304 20.68 -23.27 4.06
N TRP A 305 19.38 -23.05 4.13
CA TRP A 305 18.64 -22.27 3.14
C TRP A 305 19.13 -20.81 3.08
N LEU A 306 19.40 -20.19 4.25
CA LEU A 306 19.91 -18.83 4.33
C LEU A 306 21.31 -18.68 3.76
N ASP A 307 22.15 -19.70 3.84
CA ASP A 307 23.49 -19.70 3.21
C ASP A 307 23.38 -19.58 1.70
N GLU A 308 22.43 -20.28 1.09
CA GLU A 308 22.19 -20.22 -0.35
C GLU A 308 21.57 -18.89 -0.77
N GLU A 309 20.54 -18.41 -0.04
CA GLU A 309 19.89 -17.12 -0.34
C GLU A 309 20.87 -15.95 -0.19
N TYR A 310 21.72 -15.97 0.82
CA TYR A 310 22.73 -14.94 1.02
C TYR A 310 23.78 -14.92 -0.09
N LYS A 311 24.24 -16.11 -0.56
CA LYS A 311 25.13 -16.22 -1.73
C LYS A 311 24.43 -15.65 -2.98
N ARG A 312 23.18 -16.01 -3.21
CA ARG A 312 22.38 -15.52 -4.34
C ARG A 312 22.21 -14.00 -4.30
N PHE A 313 21.86 -13.46 -3.13
CA PHE A 313 21.73 -12.02 -2.94
C PHE A 313 23.03 -11.27 -3.24
N LYS A 314 24.19 -11.78 -2.79
CA LYS A 314 25.49 -11.17 -3.08
C LYS A 314 25.83 -11.10 -4.57
N LEU A 315 25.33 -12.05 -5.35
CA LEU A 315 25.60 -12.09 -6.79
C LEU A 315 24.78 -11.07 -7.59
N ASN A 316 23.55 -10.81 -7.20
CA ASN A 316 22.63 -10.02 -8.02
C ASN A 316 21.84 -8.97 -7.26
N MET A 317 22.05 -8.78 -5.97
CA MET A 317 21.30 -7.87 -5.08
C MET A 317 19.77 -8.10 -5.10
N GLY A 318 19.31 -9.25 -5.58
CA GLY A 318 17.91 -9.58 -5.79
C GLY A 318 17.33 -10.48 -4.69
N LEU A 319 16.20 -10.07 -4.14
CA LEU A 319 15.37 -10.85 -3.23
C LEU A 319 14.20 -11.46 -4.01
N ARG A 320 14.07 -12.78 -3.98
CA ARG A 320 12.93 -13.48 -4.59
C ARG A 320 11.78 -13.61 -3.61
N ILE A 321 10.61 -13.13 -4.03
CA ILE A 321 9.39 -13.23 -3.23
C ILE A 321 8.45 -14.23 -3.89
N ALA A 322 7.86 -15.07 -3.08
CA ALA A 322 6.82 -16.05 -3.36
C ALA A 322 6.59 -16.44 -4.83
N GLY A 323 6.78 -17.70 -5.17
CA GLY A 323 6.46 -18.22 -6.48
C GLY A 323 7.38 -17.77 -7.63
N ASN A 324 8.52 -17.18 -7.35
CA ASN A 324 9.56 -16.73 -8.32
C ASN A 324 9.18 -15.62 -9.30
N ASN A 325 8.01 -15.00 -9.17
CA ASN A 325 7.52 -14.02 -10.13
C ASN A 325 7.87 -12.57 -9.75
N ILE A 326 8.32 -12.36 -8.51
CA ILE A 326 8.69 -11.03 -8.04
C ILE A 326 10.15 -11.06 -7.58
N ILE A 327 11.00 -10.30 -8.27
CA ILE A 327 12.39 -10.08 -7.84
C ILE A 327 12.50 -8.60 -7.49
N LEU A 328 12.87 -8.33 -6.24
CA LEU A 328 13.14 -6.99 -5.77
C LEU A 328 14.66 -6.81 -5.61
N HIS A 329 15.23 -5.91 -6.39
CA HIS A 329 16.61 -5.53 -6.23
C HIS A 329 16.71 -4.47 -5.12
N ARG A 330 17.61 -4.71 -4.16
CA ARG A 330 17.73 -3.85 -2.97
C ARG A 330 19.18 -3.57 -2.63
N HIS A 331 19.47 -2.32 -2.37
CA HIS A 331 20.71 -1.96 -1.69
C HIS A 331 20.52 -2.09 -0.17
N ILE A 332 21.05 -3.15 0.41
CA ILE A 332 21.01 -3.37 1.85
C ILE A 332 22.37 -2.99 2.41
N LYS A 333 22.41 -1.94 3.25
CA LYS A 333 23.65 -1.52 3.92
C LYS A 333 24.11 -2.63 4.86
N ASP A 334 25.38 -3.05 4.73
CA ASP A 334 25.99 -4.12 5.52
C ASP A 334 25.11 -5.38 5.54
N PRO A 335 24.90 -6.04 4.37
CA PRO A 335 23.99 -7.16 4.26
C PRO A 335 24.53 -8.35 5.06
N ASN A 336 23.63 -9.00 5.79
CA ASN A 336 23.86 -10.24 6.48
C ASN A 336 22.64 -11.16 6.39
N LYS A 337 22.77 -12.43 6.78
CA LYS A 337 21.71 -13.42 6.71
C LYS A 337 20.43 -12.95 7.42
N ASN A 338 20.53 -12.32 8.59
CA ASN A 338 19.36 -11.88 9.37
C ASN A 338 18.60 -10.75 8.68
N LYS A 339 19.32 -9.78 8.09
CA LYS A 339 18.69 -8.72 7.31
C LYS A 339 17.97 -9.29 6.09
N ILE A 340 18.61 -10.20 5.36
CA ILE A 340 18.00 -10.87 4.20
C ILE A 340 16.74 -11.61 4.62
N LEU A 341 16.81 -12.42 5.69
CA LEU A 341 15.66 -13.13 6.23
C LEU A 341 14.52 -12.19 6.61
N SER A 342 14.83 -11.10 7.32
CA SER A 342 13.84 -10.10 7.71
C SER A 342 13.12 -9.46 6.53
N TYR A 343 13.85 -9.12 5.46
CA TYR A 343 13.27 -8.60 4.22
C TYR A 343 12.35 -9.62 3.55
N LEU A 344 12.81 -10.86 3.47
CA LEU A 344 12.03 -11.94 2.84
C LEU A 344 10.77 -12.25 3.63
N ILE A 345 10.84 -12.43 4.94
CA ILE A 345 9.65 -12.72 5.78
C ILE A 345 8.58 -11.63 5.58
N GLN A 346 8.96 -10.36 5.69
CA GLN A 346 8.02 -9.25 5.56
C GLN A 346 7.44 -9.16 4.15
N SER A 347 8.23 -9.47 3.14
CA SER A 347 7.78 -9.46 1.75
C SER A 347 6.82 -10.63 1.47
N TYR A 348 7.09 -11.82 1.99
CA TYR A 348 6.19 -12.97 1.89
C TYR A 348 4.89 -12.76 2.67
N GLU A 349 4.98 -12.19 3.88
CA GLU A 349 3.82 -11.77 4.68
C GLU A 349 2.89 -10.88 3.86
N THR A 350 3.44 -9.83 3.26
CA THR A 350 2.67 -8.91 2.42
C THR A 350 2.06 -9.61 1.21
N TYR A 351 2.83 -10.47 0.55
CA TYR A 351 2.34 -11.21 -0.63
C TYR A 351 1.12 -12.06 -0.29
N TYR A 352 1.19 -12.89 0.74
CA TYR A 352 0.08 -13.75 1.15
C TYR A 352 -1.12 -12.95 1.64
N ASN A 353 -0.86 -11.88 2.40
CA ASN A 353 -1.93 -11.00 2.86
C ASN A 353 -2.68 -10.34 1.71
N VAL A 354 -1.97 -9.85 0.70
CA VAL A 354 -2.60 -9.22 -0.48
C VAL A 354 -3.46 -10.22 -1.24
N LEU A 355 -3.01 -11.48 -1.40
CA LEU A 355 -3.81 -12.51 -2.03
C LEU A 355 -5.09 -12.83 -1.23
N ALA A 356 -4.97 -12.96 0.09
CA ALA A 356 -6.11 -13.20 0.97
C ALA A 356 -7.08 -12.02 0.96
N LEU A 357 -6.56 -10.78 1.08
CA LEU A 357 -7.37 -9.56 1.06
C LEU A 357 -8.09 -9.38 -0.28
N GLU A 358 -7.45 -9.69 -1.41
CA GLU A 358 -8.11 -9.65 -2.73
C GLU A 358 -9.32 -10.60 -2.78
N ARG A 359 -9.17 -11.83 -2.28
CA ARG A 359 -10.27 -12.81 -2.21
C ARG A 359 -11.41 -12.31 -1.31
N ILE A 360 -11.08 -11.75 -0.15
CA ILE A 360 -12.07 -11.20 0.78
C ILE A 360 -12.78 -9.98 0.19
N LEU A 361 -12.06 -9.06 -0.44
CA LEU A 361 -12.68 -7.89 -1.08
C LEU A 361 -13.71 -8.29 -2.12
N LYS A 362 -13.45 -9.34 -2.92
CA LYS A 362 -14.43 -9.91 -3.86
C LYS A 362 -15.68 -10.46 -3.14
N LEU A 363 -15.51 -11.14 -2.00
CA LEU A 363 -16.64 -11.60 -1.18
C LEU A 363 -17.47 -10.46 -0.60
N LEU A 364 -16.84 -9.32 -0.35
CA LEU A 364 -17.47 -8.13 0.24
C LEU A 364 -18.13 -7.21 -0.78
N GLU A 365 -18.04 -7.50 -2.07
CA GLU A 365 -18.74 -6.72 -3.10
C GLU A 365 -20.25 -6.71 -2.85
N GLY A 366 -20.83 -5.51 -2.79
CA GLY A 366 -22.25 -5.31 -2.49
C GLY A 366 -22.68 -5.62 -1.04
N LYS A 367 -21.72 -5.88 -0.13
CA LYS A 367 -21.98 -6.09 1.30
C LYS A 367 -21.83 -4.79 2.10
N LYS A 368 -22.46 -4.78 3.29
CA LYS A 368 -22.28 -3.70 4.25
C LYS A 368 -21.01 -3.86 5.07
N THR A 369 -20.61 -5.10 5.35
CA THR A 369 -19.34 -5.45 6.01
C THR A 369 -18.16 -4.98 5.18
N LYS A 370 -17.16 -4.38 5.83
CA LYS A 370 -15.97 -3.82 5.17
C LYS A 370 -14.70 -4.20 5.92
N ILE A 371 -13.59 -4.33 5.20
CA ILE A 371 -12.27 -4.34 5.82
C ILE A 371 -11.90 -2.89 6.11
N VAL A 372 -11.59 -2.57 7.36
CA VAL A 372 -11.30 -1.19 7.79
C VAL A 372 -9.87 -0.97 8.24
N LEU A 373 -9.15 -2.05 8.59
CA LEU A 373 -7.77 -1.94 9.02
C LEU A 373 -6.98 -3.20 8.69
N TYR A 374 -5.73 -3.00 8.33
CA TYR A 374 -4.70 -4.01 8.17
C TYR A 374 -3.48 -3.64 9.02
N THR A 375 -3.07 -4.53 9.91
CA THR A 375 -1.91 -4.33 10.79
C THR A 375 -1.00 -5.55 10.74
N TYR A 376 -0.47 -5.84 9.54
CA TYR A 376 0.48 -6.91 9.24
C TYR A 376 -0.11 -8.32 9.39
N ASP A 377 -0.08 -8.88 10.58
CA ASP A 377 -0.59 -10.21 10.92
C ASP A 377 -2.08 -10.20 11.30
N SER A 378 -2.72 -9.02 11.35
CA SER A 378 -4.14 -8.92 11.65
C SER A 378 -4.94 -8.06 10.67
N ILE A 379 -6.21 -8.43 10.51
CA ILE A 379 -7.18 -7.80 9.62
C ILE A 379 -8.44 -7.50 10.43
N LEU A 380 -8.85 -6.23 10.47
CA LEU A 380 -10.04 -5.78 11.18
C LEU A 380 -11.18 -5.50 10.21
N LEU A 381 -12.33 -6.09 10.48
CA LEU A 381 -13.57 -5.88 9.76
C LEU A 381 -14.57 -5.09 10.60
N ASP A 382 -15.26 -4.17 9.95
CA ASP A 382 -16.47 -3.54 10.44
C ASP A 382 -17.68 -4.30 9.90
N VAL A 383 -18.34 -5.08 10.77
CA VAL A 383 -19.27 -6.14 10.36
C VAL A 383 -20.72 -5.76 10.63
N ASP A 384 -21.59 -5.93 9.61
CA ASP A 384 -23.04 -5.89 9.78
C ASP A 384 -23.55 -7.20 10.38
N LYS A 385 -24.31 -7.12 11.49
CA LYS A 385 -24.82 -8.30 12.19
C LYS A 385 -25.67 -9.23 11.32
N SER A 386 -26.35 -8.73 10.32
CA SER A 386 -27.16 -9.55 9.40
C SER A 386 -26.31 -10.45 8.51
N GLU A 387 -25.03 -10.13 8.31
CA GLU A 387 -24.11 -10.87 7.43
C GLU A 387 -23.23 -11.89 8.17
N ILE A 388 -23.12 -11.81 9.50
CA ILE A 388 -22.20 -12.60 10.33
C ILE A 388 -22.23 -14.10 10.00
N LYS A 389 -23.42 -14.73 10.06
CA LYS A 389 -23.54 -16.20 10.00
C LYS A 389 -23.03 -16.81 8.70
N LYS A 390 -23.17 -16.09 7.58
CA LYS A 390 -22.76 -16.58 6.26
C LYS A 390 -21.35 -16.11 5.90
N LEU A 391 -21.01 -14.89 6.28
CA LEU A 391 -19.81 -14.23 5.77
C LEU A 391 -18.54 -14.57 6.56
N LEU A 392 -18.61 -14.59 7.91
CA LEU A 392 -17.40 -14.81 8.72
C LEU A 392 -16.76 -16.19 8.51
N PRO A 393 -17.52 -17.31 8.42
CA PRO A 393 -16.90 -18.61 8.12
C PRO A 393 -16.18 -18.60 6.76
N THR A 394 -16.78 -17.99 5.74
CA THR A 394 -16.17 -17.90 4.41
C THR A 394 -14.94 -17.01 4.42
N ILE A 395 -14.98 -15.86 5.10
CA ILE A 395 -13.81 -14.99 5.26
C ILE A 395 -12.67 -15.74 5.94
N LYS A 396 -12.96 -16.47 7.03
CA LYS A 396 -11.95 -17.28 7.70
C LYS A 396 -11.33 -18.32 6.76
N GLN A 397 -12.15 -19.02 6.00
CA GLN A 397 -11.68 -20.00 5.01
C GLN A 397 -10.74 -19.36 3.97
N GLU A 398 -11.08 -18.17 3.45
CA GLU A 398 -10.25 -17.47 2.49
C GLU A 398 -8.93 -16.94 3.09
N LEU A 399 -8.95 -16.52 4.35
CA LEU A 399 -7.73 -16.16 5.07
C LEU A 399 -6.79 -17.34 5.25
N GLU A 400 -7.35 -18.52 5.54
CA GLU A 400 -6.61 -19.75 5.81
C GLU A 400 -6.27 -20.57 4.56
N ALA A 401 -6.72 -20.14 3.37
CA ALA A 401 -6.54 -20.87 2.11
C ALA A 401 -5.07 -21.12 1.73
N ASP A 402 -4.16 -20.27 2.19
CA ASP A 402 -2.73 -20.43 1.98
C ASP A 402 -2.02 -21.26 3.07
N GLY A 403 -2.79 -21.89 3.97
CA GLY A 403 -2.26 -22.75 5.04
C GLY A 403 -1.85 -22.03 6.32
N PHE A 404 -2.30 -20.80 6.52
CA PHE A 404 -2.00 -19.98 7.70
C PHE A 404 -3.24 -19.87 8.59
N PRO A 405 -3.32 -20.60 9.74
CA PRO A 405 -4.47 -20.55 10.63
C PRO A 405 -4.64 -19.18 11.27
N THR A 406 -5.90 -18.80 11.53
CA THR A 406 -6.25 -17.51 12.17
C THR A 406 -7.02 -17.72 13.49
N HIS A 407 -6.85 -16.74 14.38
CA HIS A 407 -7.70 -16.56 15.54
C HIS A 407 -8.69 -15.42 15.28
N MET A 408 -9.92 -15.57 15.75
CA MET A 408 -10.94 -14.56 15.63
C MET A 408 -11.17 -13.88 16.99
N SER A 409 -11.22 -12.55 16.99
CA SER A 409 -11.62 -11.71 18.12
C SER A 409 -12.79 -10.82 17.73
N VAL A 410 -13.68 -10.52 18.67
CA VAL A 410 -14.90 -9.75 18.44
C VAL A 410 -15.07 -8.69 19.52
N GLY A 411 -15.49 -7.48 19.14
CA GLY A 411 -15.67 -6.39 20.09
C GLY A 411 -16.54 -5.23 19.58
N GLU A 412 -17.07 -4.45 20.53
CA GLU A 412 -17.86 -3.24 20.23
C GLU A 412 -16.98 -2.04 19.88
N ASN A 413 -15.69 -2.10 20.19
CA ASN A 413 -14.67 -1.16 19.79
C ASN A 413 -13.33 -1.88 19.64
N TYR A 414 -12.32 -1.21 19.07
CA TYR A 414 -11.02 -1.82 18.78
C TYR A 414 -10.19 -2.13 20.05
N GLY A 415 -10.48 -1.47 21.16
CA GLY A 415 -9.84 -1.73 22.46
C GLY A 415 -10.45 -2.89 23.25
N ALA A 416 -11.70 -3.28 22.93
CA ALA A 416 -12.49 -4.29 23.65
C ALA A 416 -12.64 -5.61 22.87
N LEU A 417 -11.69 -5.97 22.03
CA LEU A 417 -11.69 -7.22 21.29
C LEU A 417 -11.46 -8.43 22.21
N VAL A 418 -12.35 -9.42 22.14
CA VAL A 418 -12.30 -10.66 22.94
C VAL A 418 -12.20 -11.86 21.99
N LYS A 419 -11.22 -12.72 22.22
CA LYS A 419 -10.99 -13.96 21.45
C LYS A 419 -12.18 -14.91 21.57
N LYS A 420 -12.57 -15.48 20.43
CA LYS A 420 -13.68 -16.45 20.31
C LYS A 420 -13.17 -17.84 19.92
#